data_2460a9628a19213e06982324b58da5ca
#
_entry.id   2460a9628a19213e06982324b58da5ca
#
_cell.length_a   1.000
_cell.length_b   1.000
_cell.length_c   1.000
_cell.angle_alpha   90.00
_cell.angle_beta   90.00
_cell.angle_gamma   90.00
#
_symmetry.space_group_name_H-M   'P 1'
#
loop_
_entity.id
_entity.type
_entity.pdbx_description
1 polymer ?
#
loop_
_entity_poly.entity_id
_entity_poly.type
_entity_poly.pdbx_seq_one_letter_code
_entity_poly.pdbx_strand_id
1 'polypeptide(L)'
;MVEWITKINGMVNGIVWGPIGLALLFCTGLWMTLRTGGFQFRRVGHWMRHTIGAVFTNKEVTAHTSKEDMAISQFQSMCTALAGTIGTGNIVGVATAIVSGGPGAIFWMWVMAILGMMTSFSENVLGVYYRRKNEKGEWSGGAMYYLTDGLGAKKGCKTLGKVLAVLFACFCILASFGIGNMSQINSIAGNMNAAFHTPYLVTGVALMVVTALIVLGGLKRVAAVTEKLVPIMALFYIVGAVVIVVLHAGNIPAAFRAIFRGAFNLQAAGGGTLGYGISQSLTWGFKRGAFSNEAGLGSAVMVNSSANVKEPVQQGMWGVFEIFADTIVVCTITALVILTTGVVDIESGSVLAGVQDNALVGQAFTAAFGSFGPKFIAISLLFFAYSTVLGWSHYGTKAVEYLFGQKGTRVYKVIFVGMVVVGATMKLGLAWDLSDTFNGLMMIPNLLAVLALSGTVVQITKNYLDRKVNGKDIPPMWSVFAEYQKAEEAEAAEEAEQAREAEALAELEILGGHAVNE
;
A
#
# COMPACT_ATOMS: atom_id res chain seq x y z
N MET A 1 -17.59 0.01 31.03
CA MET A 1 -17.45 0.75 29.76
C MET A 1 -16.38 0.11 28.84
N VAL A 2 -15.14 -0.06 29.30
CA VAL A 2 -14.05 -0.67 28.49
C VAL A 2 -14.42 -2.08 28.01
N GLU A 3 -14.89 -2.96 28.89
CA GLU A 3 -15.31 -4.32 28.53
C GLU A 3 -16.43 -4.35 27.47
N TRP A 4 -17.37 -3.43 27.56
CA TRP A 4 -18.46 -3.32 26.59
C TRP A 4 -17.92 -2.87 25.20
N ILE A 5 -17.01 -1.88 25.18
CA ILE A 5 -16.34 -1.43 23.95
C ILE A 5 -15.53 -2.58 23.35
N THR A 6 -14.75 -3.30 24.15
CA THR A 6 -13.96 -4.46 23.72
C THR A 6 -14.85 -5.55 23.11
N LYS A 7 -16.00 -5.84 23.75
CA LYS A 7 -16.95 -6.84 23.25
C LYS A 7 -17.56 -6.44 21.90
N ILE A 8 -18.01 -5.18 21.76
CA ILE A 8 -18.56 -4.69 20.48
C ILE A 8 -17.47 -4.68 19.43
N ASN A 9 -16.30 -4.17 19.75
CA ASN A 9 -15.17 -4.15 18.82
C ASN A 9 -14.82 -5.57 18.34
N GLY A 10 -14.76 -6.54 19.24
CA GLY A 10 -14.52 -7.94 18.88
C GLY A 10 -15.58 -8.52 17.93
N MET A 11 -16.87 -8.19 18.13
CA MET A 11 -17.94 -8.59 17.21
C MET A 11 -17.79 -7.95 15.83
N VAL A 12 -17.51 -6.65 15.76
CA VAL A 12 -17.34 -5.92 14.49
C VAL A 12 -16.08 -6.40 13.76
N ASN A 13 -14.96 -6.54 14.47
CA ASN A 13 -13.70 -7.06 13.94
C ASN A 13 -13.89 -8.48 13.38
N GLY A 14 -14.62 -9.34 14.09
CA GLY A 14 -14.94 -10.70 13.66
C GLY A 14 -15.82 -10.78 12.39
N ILE A 15 -16.60 -9.73 12.09
CA ILE A 15 -17.34 -9.63 10.82
C ILE A 15 -16.42 -9.13 9.72
N VAL A 16 -15.70 -8.05 9.98
CA VAL A 16 -14.87 -7.33 8.99
C VAL A 16 -13.69 -8.19 8.55
N TRP A 17 -12.97 -8.79 9.49
CA TRP A 17 -11.84 -9.69 9.22
C TRP A 17 -12.22 -11.17 9.29
N GLY A 18 -13.50 -11.46 9.41
CA GLY A 18 -14.05 -12.80 9.35
C GLY A 18 -14.42 -13.22 7.92
N PRO A 19 -15.14 -14.34 7.76
CA PRO A 19 -15.46 -14.92 6.46
C PRO A 19 -16.15 -13.94 5.49
N ILE A 20 -16.98 -13.03 6.00
CA ILE A 20 -17.73 -12.07 5.17
C ILE A 20 -16.80 -11.05 4.54
N GLY A 21 -15.95 -10.39 5.33
CA GLY A 21 -15.02 -9.38 4.82
C GLY A 21 -13.93 -10.00 3.94
N LEU A 22 -13.40 -11.16 4.34
CA LEU A 22 -12.42 -11.89 3.52
C LEU A 22 -13.00 -12.38 2.20
N ALA A 23 -14.27 -12.86 2.19
CA ALA A 23 -14.96 -13.21 0.95
C ALA A 23 -15.18 -11.98 0.05
N LEU A 24 -15.52 -10.83 0.62
CA LEU A 24 -15.67 -9.59 -0.15
C LEU A 24 -14.35 -9.18 -0.82
N LEU A 25 -13.22 -9.23 -0.09
CA LEU A 25 -11.88 -9.00 -0.64
C LEU A 25 -11.55 -9.97 -1.77
N PHE A 26 -11.69 -11.26 -1.51
CA PHE A 26 -11.40 -12.31 -2.47
C PHE A 26 -12.25 -12.16 -3.74
N CYS A 27 -13.57 -12.05 -3.58
CA CYS A 27 -14.49 -11.95 -4.70
C CYS A 27 -14.29 -10.68 -5.52
N THR A 28 -13.95 -9.55 -4.87
CA THR A 28 -13.65 -8.30 -5.59
C THR A 28 -12.39 -8.44 -6.43
N GLY A 29 -11.29 -8.93 -5.85
CA GLY A 29 -10.04 -9.14 -6.57
C GLY A 29 -10.18 -10.15 -7.71
N LEU A 30 -10.89 -11.26 -7.48
CA LEU A 30 -11.20 -12.25 -8.51
C LEU A 30 -12.07 -11.66 -9.61
N TRP A 31 -13.13 -10.93 -9.25
CA TRP A 31 -14.01 -10.28 -10.22
C TRP A 31 -13.25 -9.30 -11.11
N MET A 32 -12.41 -8.43 -10.51
CA MET A 32 -11.62 -7.48 -11.28
C MET A 32 -10.56 -8.19 -12.14
N THR A 33 -9.94 -9.26 -11.65
CA THR A 33 -9.03 -10.09 -12.44
C THR A 33 -9.72 -10.65 -13.69
N LEU A 34 -10.91 -11.22 -13.54
CA LEU A 34 -11.67 -11.78 -14.66
C LEU A 34 -12.15 -10.69 -15.62
N ARG A 35 -12.70 -9.59 -15.11
CA ARG A 35 -13.23 -8.48 -15.91
C ARG A 35 -12.18 -7.75 -16.72
N THR A 36 -10.95 -7.68 -16.23
CA THR A 36 -9.80 -7.07 -16.94
C THR A 36 -8.99 -8.07 -17.77
N GLY A 37 -9.50 -9.32 -17.89
CA GLY A 37 -8.86 -10.38 -18.67
C GLY A 37 -7.53 -10.86 -18.10
N GLY A 38 -7.33 -10.80 -16.77
CA GLY A 38 -6.10 -11.21 -16.12
C GLY A 38 -4.92 -10.29 -16.43
N PHE A 39 -5.14 -8.99 -16.44
CA PHE A 39 -4.14 -7.96 -16.81
C PHE A 39 -2.81 -8.16 -16.08
N GLN A 40 -2.83 -8.44 -14.79
CA GLN A 40 -1.64 -8.65 -13.97
C GLN A 40 -0.76 -9.81 -14.46
N PHE A 41 -1.34 -10.82 -15.12
CA PHE A 41 -0.61 -11.98 -15.67
C PHE A 41 -0.27 -11.80 -17.16
N ARG A 42 -1.27 -11.38 -17.95
CA ARG A 42 -1.12 -11.33 -19.42
C ARG A 42 -0.29 -10.15 -19.87
N ARG A 43 -0.13 -9.13 -19.02
CA ARG A 43 0.57 -7.89 -19.33
C ARG A 43 1.75 -7.61 -18.40
N VAL A 44 2.38 -8.66 -17.85
CA VAL A 44 3.53 -8.53 -16.93
C VAL A 44 4.63 -7.66 -17.54
N GLY A 45 5.08 -7.96 -18.76
CA GLY A 45 6.13 -7.17 -19.42
C GLY A 45 5.69 -5.72 -19.67
N HIS A 46 4.40 -5.49 -19.92
CA HIS A 46 3.88 -4.14 -20.14
C HIS A 46 3.89 -3.33 -18.84
N TRP A 47 3.26 -3.82 -17.77
CA TRP A 47 3.24 -3.05 -16.53
C TRP A 47 4.63 -2.93 -15.87
N MET A 48 5.48 -3.95 -15.95
CA MET A 48 6.87 -3.84 -15.47
C MET A 48 7.66 -2.76 -16.20
N ARG A 49 7.51 -2.69 -17.54
CA ARG A 49 8.18 -1.67 -18.36
C ARG A 49 7.67 -0.26 -18.05
N HIS A 50 6.36 -0.09 -17.82
CA HIS A 50 5.74 1.22 -17.57
C HIS A 50 5.76 1.64 -16.09
N THR A 51 6.26 0.81 -15.19
CA THR A 51 6.47 1.12 -13.77
C THR A 51 7.96 1.17 -13.46
N ILE A 52 8.52 0.13 -12.83
CA ILE A 52 9.92 0.13 -12.40
C ILE A 52 10.89 0.30 -13.58
N GLY A 53 10.58 -0.25 -14.75
CA GLY A 53 11.38 -0.03 -15.96
C GLY A 53 11.39 1.43 -16.39
N ALA A 54 10.27 2.12 -16.28
CA ALA A 54 10.14 3.52 -16.65
C ALA A 54 10.94 4.47 -15.72
N VAL A 55 11.21 4.08 -14.48
CA VAL A 55 12.09 4.85 -13.57
C VAL A 55 13.49 5.06 -14.16
N PHE A 56 13.97 4.10 -14.94
CA PHE A 56 15.31 4.13 -15.55
C PHE A 56 15.31 4.64 -17.00
N THR A 57 14.15 4.63 -17.67
CA THR A 57 14.07 4.90 -19.11
C THR A 57 13.26 6.15 -19.48
N ASN A 58 12.39 6.62 -18.58
CA ASN A 58 11.53 7.79 -18.81
C ASN A 58 11.71 8.82 -17.70
N LYS A 59 12.34 9.95 -18.03
CA LYS A 59 12.59 11.05 -17.09
C LYS A 59 11.31 11.68 -16.54
N GLU A 60 10.21 11.67 -17.27
CA GLU A 60 8.92 12.24 -16.82
C GLU A 60 8.37 11.53 -15.57
N VAL A 61 8.64 10.23 -15.42
CA VAL A 61 8.20 9.44 -14.27
C VAL A 61 8.87 9.90 -12.97
N THR A 62 10.12 10.37 -13.06
CA THR A 62 10.93 10.80 -11.91
C THR A 62 11.06 12.32 -11.79
N ALA A 63 10.74 13.08 -12.86
CA ALA A 63 10.85 14.52 -12.87
C ALA A 63 9.94 15.15 -11.81
N HIS A 64 10.53 16.00 -10.98
CA HIS A 64 9.76 16.77 -10.01
C HIS A 64 8.94 17.84 -10.75
N THR A 65 7.69 18.01 -10.37
CA THR A 65 6.83 19.07 -10.88
C THR A 65 7.34 20.45 -10.47
N SER A 66 7.01 21.47 -11.22
CA SER A 66 7.34 22.85 -10.90
C SER A 66 6.79 23.25 -9.51
N LYS A 67 7.27 24.40 -8.97
CA LYS A 67 6.75 24.88 -7.68
C LYS A 67 5.29 25.29 -7.73
N GLU A 68 4.81 25.67 -8.91
CA GLU A 68 3.45 26.12 -9.17
C GLU A 68 2.49 24.95 -9.35
N ASP A 69 2.95 23.84 -9.94
CA ASP A 69 2.18 22.61 -10.04
C ASP A 69 2.24 21.84 -8.72
N MET A 70 1.10 21.65 -8.09
CA MET A 70 0.96 21.00 -6.79
C MET A 70 0.91 19.46 -6.85
N ALA A 71 1.02 18.86 -8.04
CA ALA A 71 1.17 17.42 -8.20
C ALA A 71 2.55 16.93 -7.74
N ILE A 72 2.69 15.63 -7.54
CA ILE A 72 3.96 14.94 -7.27
C ILE A 72 4.31 14.02 -8.44
N SER A 73 5.59 13.70 -8.63
CA SER A 73 5.98 12.78 -9.70
C SER A 73 5.36 11.39 -9.48
N GLN A 74 5.24 10.58 -10.54
CA GLN A 74 4.73 9.21 -10.43
C GLN A 74 5.61 8.38 -9.49
N PHE A 75 6.92 8.54 -9.55
CA PHE A 75 7.87 7.87 -8.65
C PHE A 75 7.68 8.31 -7.19
N GLN A 76 7.51 9.61 -6.93
CA GLN A 76 7.20 10.13 -5.60
C GLN A 76 5.88 9.56 -5.06
N SER A 77 4.86 9.48 -5.92
CA SER A 77 3.57 8.90 -5.58
C SER A 77 3.71 7.43 -5.17
N MET A 78 4.38 6.63 -6.00
CA MET A 78 4.66 5.23 -5.72
C MET A 78 5.47 5.05 -4.42
N CYS A 79 6.55 5.82 -4.23
CA CYS A 79 7.32 5.75 -2.99
C CYS A 79 6.48 6.15 -1.77
N THR A 80 5.58 7.12 -1.89
CA THR A 80 4.72 7.54 -0.77
C THR A 80 3.63 6.49 -0.48
N ALA A 81 3.08 5.84 -1.50
CA ALA A 81 2.16 4.72 -1.34
C ALA A 81 2.87 3.51 -0.67
N LEU A 82 4.04 3.11 -1.18
CA LEU A 82 4.87 2.07 -0.55
C LEU A 82 5.31 2.45 0.86
N ALA A 83 5.54 3.73 1.16
CA ALA A 83 5.80 4.17 2.52
C ALA A 83 4.61 3.87 3.44
N GLY A 84 3.38 4.03 2.96
CA GLY A 84 2.16 3.69 3.71
C GLY A 84 2.01 2.20 3.96
N THR A 85 2.34 1.37 2.98
CA THR A 85 2.12 -0.08 3.00
C THR A 85 3.29 -0.86 3.60
N ILE A 86 4.54 -0.56 3.21
CA ILE A 86 5.73 -1.24 3.75
C ILE A 86 6.03 -0.73 5.17
N GLY A 87 5.53 -1.47 6.15
CA GLY A 87 5.60 -1.10 7.56
C GLY A 87 5.83 -2.30 8.49
N THR A 88 5.23 -2.24 9.67
CA THR A 88 5.24 -3.37 10.62
C THR A 88 4.57 -4.62 10.04
N GLY A 89 3.67 -4.48 9.07
CA GLY A 89 2.98 -5.58 8.39
C GLY A 89 3.94 -6.57 7.74
N ASN A 90 4.96 -6.08 7.06
CA ASN A 90 5.92 -6.89 6.32
C ASN A 90 6.91 -7.66 7.22
N ILE A 91 7.08 -7.25 8.44
CA ILE A 91 8.00 -7.85 9.42
C ILE A 91 7.21 -8.59 10.50
N VAL A 92 6.51 -7.86 11.36
CA VAL A 92 5.75 -8.41 12.48
C VAL A 92 4.48 -9.11 12.00
N GLY A 93 3.81 -8.56 10.97
CA GLY A 93 2.61 -9.16 10.40
C GLY A 93 2.85 -10.53 9.78
N VAL A 94 3.97 -10.71 9.08
CA VAL A 94 4.38 -12.02 8.51
C VAL A 94 4.68 -13.02 9.61
N ALA A 95 5.39 -12.62 10.67
CA ALA A 95 5.63 -13.47 11.84
C ALA A 95 4.31 -13.91 12.48
N THR A 96 3.39 -12.97 12.69
CA THR A 96 2.05 -13.27 13.23
C THR A 96 1.26 -14.23 12.32
N ALA A 97 1.36 -14.08 10.99
CA ALA A 97 0.71 -14.98 10.04
C ALA A 97 1.22 -16.42 10.19
N ILE A 98 2.54 -16.60 10.31
CA ILE A 98 3.17 -17.91 10.50
C ILE A 98 2.79 -18.52 11.84
N VAL A 99 2.89 -17.76 12.94
CA VAL A 99 2.60 -18.26 14.29
C VAL A 99 1.13 -18.62 14.46
N SER A 100 0.21 -17.80 13.95
CA SER A 100 -1.23 -17.97 14.15
C SER A 100 -1.92 -18.83 13.07
N GLY A 101 -1.39 -18.82 11.85
CA GLY A 101 -1.97 -19.53 10.70
C GLY A 101 -1.11 -20.68 10.16
N GLY A 102 0.07 -20.91 10.76
CA GLY A 102 1.06 -21.84 10.25
C GLY A 102 1.77 -21.34 8.99
N PRO A 103 2.78 -22.07 8.47
CA PRO A 103 3.49 -21.70 7.25
C PRO A 103 2.60 -21.53 6.02
N GLY A 104 1.47 -22.26 5.97
CA GLY A 104 0.47 -22.17 4.91
C GLY A 104 -0.19 -20.79 4.75
N ALA A 105 -0.16 -19.95 5.80
CA ALA A 105 -0.65 -18.59 5.73
C ALA A 105 0.10 -17.76 4.67
N ILE A 106 1.37 -18.05 4.42
CA ILE A 106 2.17 -17.36 3.39
C ILE A 106 1.63 -17.64 1.98
N PHE A 107 1.22 -18.87 1.68
CA PHE A 107 0.55 -19.18 0.42
C PHE A 107 -0.70 -18.32 0.21
N TRP A 108 -1.54 -18.20 1.24
CA TRP A 108 -2.75 -17.42 1.18
C TRP A 108 -2.49 -15.91 1.14
N MET A 109 -1.37 -15.44 1.71
CA MET A 109 -0.89 -14.06 1.49
C MET A 109 -0.56 -13.82 0.01
N TRP A 110 0.09 -14.77 -0.68
CA TRP A 110 0.36 -14.66 -2.12
C TRP A 110 -0.93 -14.63 -2.95
N VAL A 111 -1.89 -15.51 -2.63
CA VAL A 111 -3.19 -15.52 -3.33
C VAL A 111 -3.90 -14.18 -3.14
N MET A 112 -3.92 -13.67 -1.90
CA MET A 112 -4.48 -12.36 -1.60
C MET A 112 -3.78 -11.25 -2.38
N ALA A 113 -2.45 -11.23 -2.44
CA ALA A 113 -1.68 -10.24 -3.16
C ALA A 113 -1.96 -10.28 -4.68
N ILE A 114 -1.97 -11.47 -5.28
CA ILE A 114 -2.24 -11.65 -6.71
C ILE A 114 -3.63 -11.11 -7.09
N LEU A 115 -4.65 -11.38 -6.28
CA LEU A 115 -5.99 -10.84 -6.48
C LEU A 115 -6.05 -9.35 -6.12
N GLY A 116 -5.37 -8.96 -5.07
CA GLY A 116 -5.22 -7.59 -4.60
C GLY A 116 -4.58 -6.65 -5.63
N MET A 117 -3.67 -7.15 -6.48
CA MET A 117 -3.11 -6.37 -7.59
C MET A 117 -4.20 -5.74 -8.45
N MET A 118 -5.25 -6.50 -8.79
CA MET A 118 -6.33 -5.96 -9.64
C MET A 118 -7.33 -5.12 -8.85
N THR A 119 -7.43 -5.32 -7.55
CA THR A 119 -8.19 -4.41 -6.67
C THR A 119 -7.50 -3.05 -6.61
N SER A 120 -6.20 -3.01 -6.27
CA SER A 120 -5.40 -1.78 -6.22
C SER A 120 -5.30 -1.09 -7.58
N PHE A 121 -5.12 -1.86 -8.66
CA PHE A 121 -5.23 -1.34 -10.03
C PHE A 121 -6.54 -0.57 -10.24
N SER A 122 -7.65 -1.18 -9.85
CA SER A 122 -8.98 -0.60 -10.03
C SER A 122 -9.19 0.65 -9.18
N GLU A 123 -8.73 0.63 -7.93
CA GLU A 123 -8.74 1.77 -7.02
C GLU A 123 -7.99 2.95 -7.63
N ASN A 124 -6.78 2.72 -8.13
CA ASN A 124 -5.94 3.79 -8.69
C ASN A 124 -6.50 4.31 -10.03
N VAL A 125 -7.03 3.43 -10.89
CA VAL A 125 -7.73 3.85 -12.12
C VAL A 125 -8.92 4.76 -11.77
N LEU A 126 -9.76 4.36 -10.81
CA LEU A 126 -10.90 5.17 -10.36
C LEU A 126 -10.43 6.44 -9.66
N GLY A 127 -9.38 6.36 -8.85
CA GLY A 127 -8.83 7.48 -8.11
C GLY A 127 -8.36 8.62 -9.03
N VAL A 128 -7.64 8.29 -10.11
CA VAL A 128 -7.19 9.28 -11.10
C VAL A 128 -8.38 9.77 -11.95
N TYR A 129 -9.27 8.89 -12.38
CA TYR A 129 -10.41 9.24 -13.23
C TYR A 129 -11.42 10.17 -12.55
N TYR A 130 -11.62 10.03 -11.22
CA TYR A 130 -12.56 10.83 -10.41
C TYR A 130 -11.89 11.90 -9.54
N ARG A 131 -10.58 12.15 -9.70
CA ARG A 131 -9.89 13.21 -8.96
C ARG A 131 -10.33 14.60 -9.39
N ARG A 132 -10.18 15.57 -8.49
CA ARG A 132 -10.46 16.98 -8.76
C ARG A 132 -9.43 17.87 -8.07
N LYS A 133 -9.25 19.09 -8.55
CA LYS A 133 -8.40 20.09 -7.89
C LYS A 133 -9.15 20.73 -6.71
N ASN A 134 -8.45 20.88 -5.58
CA ASN A 134 -8.96 21.60 -4.42
C ASN A 134 -8.72 23.12 -4.56
N GLU A 135 -9.10 23.89 -3.51
CA GLU A 135 -8.94 25.36 -3.46
C GLU A 135 -7.49 25.84 -3.63
N LYS A 136 -6.51 24.97 -3.44
CA LYS A 136 -5.08 25.27 -3.62
C LYS A 136 -4.51 24.78 -4.94
N GLY A 137 -5.33 24.22 -5.83
CA GLY A 137 -4.86 23.60 -7.06
C GLY A 137 -4.24 22.21 -6.88
N GLU A 138 -4.25 21.62 -5.65
CA GLU A 138 -3.76 20.27 -5.42
C GLU A 138 -4.77 19.24 -5.90
N TRP A 139 -4.31 18.15 -6.51
CA TRP A 139 -5.17 17.02 -6.82
C TRP A 139 -5.68 16.36 -5.54
N SER A 140 -6.97 16.16 -5.47
CA SER A 140 -7.69 15.46 -4.41
C SER A 140 -8.50 14.33 -5.00
N GLY A 141 -8.16 13.11 -4.63
CA GLY A 141 -8.82 11.88 -5.03
C GLY A 141 -8.84 10.89 -3.88
N GLY A 142 -9.31 9.69 -4.14
CA GLY A 142 -9.47 8.63 -3.17
C GLY A 142 -10.87 8.05 -3.19
N ALA A 143 -11.11 7.06 -2.32
CA ALA A 143 -12.37 6.32 -2.30
C ALA A 143 -13.61 7.22 -2.13
N MET A 144 -13.51 8.28 -1.32
CA MET A 144 -14.61 9.21 -1.09
C MET A 144 -15.09 9.89 -2.38
N TYR A 145 -14.19 10.17 -3.32
CA TYR A 145 -14.52 10.86 -4.58
C TYR A 145 -15.23 9.93 -5.56
N TYR A 146 -14.73 8.74 -5.82
CA TYR A 146 -15.45 7.81 -6.70
C TYR A 146 -16.69 7.18 -6.04
N LEU A 147 -16.81 7.20 -4.70
CA LEU A 147 -18.05 6.90 -4.01
C LEU A 147 -19.10 7.99 -4.28
N THR A 148 -18.72 9.26 -4.18
CA THR A 148 -19.65 10.39 -4.36
C THR A 148 -19.99 10.62 -5.83
N ASP A 149 -18.97 10.70 -6.70
CA ASP A 149 -19.12 11.12 -8.09
C ASP A 149 -19.30 9.95 -9.06
N GLY A 150 -18.83 8.77 -8.69
CA GLY A 150 -18.98 7.54 -9.47
C GLY A 150 -20.22 6.75 -9.07
N LEU A 151 -20.24 6.20 -7.86
CA LEU A 151 -21.39 5.43 -7.35
C LEU A 151 -22.61 6.34 -7.17
N GLY A 152 -22.44 7.53 -6.58
CA GLY A 152 -23.51 8.49 -6.35
C GLY A 152 -24.14 9.07 -7.62
N ALA A 153 -23.44 9.04 -8.76
CA ALA A 153 -24.00 9.44 -10.06
C ALA A 153 -24.96 8.39 -10.67
N LYS A 154 -24.94 7.15 -10.16
CA LYS A 154 -25.89 6.12 -10.61
C LYS A 154 -27.29 6.42 -10.12
N LYS A 155 -28.31 6.09 -10.94
CA LYS A 155 -29.72 6.35 -10.63
C LYS A 155 -30.12 5.75 -9.28
N GLY A 156 -30.61 6.59 -8.37
CA GLY A 156 -31.04 6.19 -7.03
C GLY A 156 -29.92 6.00 -6.00
N CYS A 157 -28.63 6.13 -6.37
CA CYS A 157 -27.49 5.88 -5.48
C CYS A 157 -26.87 7.15 -4.88
N LYS A 158 -27.38 8.35 -5.15
CA LYS A 158 -26.79 9.62 -4.69
C LYS A 158 -26.58 9.68 -3.17
N THR A 159 -27.60 9.36 -2.40
CA THR A 159 -27.51 9.34 -0.92
C THR A 159 -26.59 8.23 -0.44
N LEU A 160 -26.69 7.03 -1.02
CA LEU A 160 -25.84 5.89 -0.67
C LEU A 160 -24.36 6.22 -0.90
N GLY A 161 -24.00 6.75 -2.08
CA GLY A 161 -22.62 7.15 -2.39
C GLY A 161 -22.08 8.17 -1.40
N LYS A 162 -22.88 9.19 -1.03
CA LYS A 162 -22.47 10.20 -0.05
C LYS A 162 -22.31 9.62 1.35
N VAL A 163 -23.23 8.76 1.81
CA VAL A 163 -23.14 8.12 3.14
C VAL A 163 -21.89 7.23 3.23
N LEU A 164 -21.67 6.39 2.21
CA LEU A 164 -20.49 5.51 2.18
C LEU A 164 -19.18 6.32 2.11
N ALA A 165 -19.15 7.44 1.40
CA ALA A 165 -17.98 8.31 1.32
C ALA A 165 -17.66 8.97 2.69
N VAL A 166 -18.67 9.43 3.41
CA VAL A 166 -18.51 9.99 4.76
C VAL A 166 -18.05 8.92 5.73
N LEU A 167 -18.64 7.72 5.71
CA LEU A 167 -18.22 6.60 6.56
C LEU A 167 -16.77 6.20 6.27
N PHE A 168 -16.40 6.08 5.00
CA PHE A 168 -15.02 5.80 4.61
C PHE A 168 -14.05 6.84 5.18
N ALA A 169 -14.35 8.13 5.00
CA ALA A 169 -13.50 9.22 5.49
C ALA A 169 -13.38 9.21 7.03
N CYS A 170 -14.48 8.96 7.76
CA CYS A 170 -14.44 8.83 9.22
C CYS A 170 -13.55 7.65 9.66
N PHE A 171 -13.72 6.48 9.04
CA PHE A 171 -12.90 5.31 9.37
C PHE A 171 -11.44 5.54 9.03
N CYS A 172 -11.13 6.19 7.90
CA CYS A 172 -9.77 6.54 7.50
C CYS A 172 -9.09 7.48 8.52
N ILE A 173 -9.79 8.49 9.01
CA ILE A 173 -9.24 9.39 10.05
C ILE A 173 -8.91 8.61 11.32
N LEU A 174 -9.81 7.75 11.79
CA LEU A 174 -9.58 6.93 12.99
C LEU A 174 -8.46 5.91 12.79
N ALA A 175 -8.43 5.23 11.65
CA ALA A 175 -7.36 4.31 11.29
C ALA A 175 -6.01 5.02 11.20
N SER A 176 -5.97 6.26 10.68
CA SER A 176 -4.73 7.03 10.55
C SER A 176 -4.07 7.34 11.89
N PHE A 177 -4.84 7.64 12.92
CA PHE A 177 -4.31 7.83 14.28
C PHE A 177 -3.84 6.52 14.90
N GLY A 178 -4.56 5.43 14.67
CA GLY A 178 -4.27 4.13 15.26
C GLY A 178 -3.17 3.38 14.50
N ILE A 179 -3.57 2.70 13.42
CA ILE A 179 -2.70 1.82 12.66
C ILE A 179 -1.63 2.59 11.89
N GLY A 180 -1.98 3.78 11.38
CA GLY A 180 -1.08 4.65 10.63
C GLY A 180 -0.10 5.44 11.49
N ASN A 181 -0.30 5.56 12.80
CA ASN A 181 0.54 6.37 13.68
C ASN A 181 0.93 5.61 14.94
N MET A 182 0.03 5.54 15.94
CA MET A 182 0.36 5.06 17.29
C MET A 182 0.95 3.65 17.29
N SER A 183 0.41 2.73 16.49
CA SER A 183 0.90 1.35 16.47
C SER A 183 2.30 1.24 15.86
N GLN A 184 2.57 2.03 14.82
CA GLN A 184 3.88 2.08 14.18
C GLN A 184 4.93 2.64 15.15
N ILE A 185 4.62 3.77 15.76
CA ILE A 185 5.52 4.42 16.73
C ILE A 185 5.76 3.55 17.96
N ASN A 186 4.73 2.84 18.45
CA ASN A 186 4.88 1.91 19.56
C ASN A 186 5.84 0.76 19.22
N SER A 187 5.71 0.21 18.01
CA SER A 187 6.62 -0.84 17.52
C SER A 187 8.06 -0.33 17.41
N ILE A 188 8.27 0.89 16.92
CA ILE A 188 9.60 1.53 16.89
C ILE A 188 10.13 1.67 18.30
N ALA A 189 9.38 2.30 19.20
CA ALA A 189 9.83 2.60 20.56
C ALA A 189 10.15 1.32 21.35
N GLY A 190 9.35 0.26 21.19
CA GLY A 190 9.60 -1.04 21.79
C GLY A 190 10.89 -1.69 21.30
N ASN A 191 11.12 -1.72 19.98
CA ASN A 191 12.33 -2.32 19.42
C ASN A 191 13.58 -1.48 19.69
N MET A 192 13.48 -0.14 19.70
CA MET A 192 14.58 0.75 20.08
C MET A 192 14.97 0.59 21.56
N ASN A 193 13.97 0.42 22.43
CA ASN A 193 14.22 0.13 23.83
C ASN A 193 14.88 -1.25 24.01
N ALA A 194 14.40 -2.28 23.34
CA ALA A 194 14.95 -3.63 23.43
C ALA A 194 16.39 -3.73 22.88
N ALA A 195 16.70 -3.04 21.78
CA ALA A 195 18.00 -3.13 21.10
C ALA A 195 19.06 -2.13 21.61
N PHE A 196 18.63 -0.94 22.03
CA PHE A 196 19.53 0.18 22.37
C PHE A 196 19.28 0.76 23.77
N HIS A 197 18.32 0.21 24.52
CA HIS A 197 17.90 0.72 25.85
C HIS A 197 17.43 2.19 25.83
N THR A 198 16.93 2.66 24.68
CA THR A 198 16.44 4.03 24.52
C THR A 198 15.09 4.17 25.24
N PRO A 199 14.90 5.16 26.11
CA PRO A 199 13.61 5.38 26.78
C PRO A 199 12.50 5.68 25.75
N TYR A 200 11.30 5.11 25.98
CA TYR A 200 10.14 5.29 25.09
C TYR A 200 9.81 6.75 24.82
N LEU A 201 9.85 7.60 25.86
CA LEU A 201 9.57 9.03 25.73
C LEU A 201 10.59 9.75 24.84
N VAL A 202 11.88 9.39 24.95
CA VAL A 202 12.95 9.98 24.12
C VAL A 202 12.72 9.65 22.65
N THR A 203 12.43 8.38 22.35
CA THR A 203 12.08 7.95 20.99
C THR A 203 10.83 8.69 20.48
N GLY A 204 9.78 8.78 21.31
CA GLY A 204 8.54 9.47 20.97
C GLY A 204 8.73 10.95 20.66
N VAL A 205 9.47 11.68 21.50
CA VAL A 205 9.74 13.12 21.30
C VAL A 205 10.63 13.35 20.08
N ALA A 206 11.68 12.56 19.88
CA ALA A 206 12.54 12.66 18.71
C ALA A 206 11.75 12.47 17.40
N LEU A 207 10.93 11.41 17.34
CA LEU A 207 10.08 11.13 16.19
C LEU A 207 8.98 12.18 16.00
N MET A 208 8.41 12.73 17.07
CA MET A 208 7.42 13.81 17.00
C MET A 208 8.03 15.05 16.32
N VAL A 209 9.24 15.46 16.72
CA VAL A 209 9.92 16.61 16.11
C VAL A 209 10.17 16.39 14.62
N VAL A 210 10.70 15.22 14.25
CA VAL A 210 10.95 14.87 12.84
C VAL A 210 9.63 14.82 12.05
N THR A 211 8.58 14.23 12.63
CA THR A 211 7.25 14.17 12.01
C THR A 211 6.66 15.58 11.82
N ALA A 212 6.81 16.47 12.79
CA ALA A 212 6.35 17.85 12.68
C ALA A 212 7.04 18.56 11.51
N LEU A 213 8.37 18.45 11.39
CA LEU A 213 9.15 19.06 10.33
C LEU A 213 8.71 18.58 8.93
N ILE A 214 8.31 17.32 8.80
CA ILE A 214 7.93 16.73 7.50
C ILE A 214 6.44 16.98 7.22
N VAL A 215 5.54 16.56 8.10
CA VAL A 215 4.08 16.52 7.86
C VAL A 215 3.46 17.92 7.78
N LEU A 216 3.95 18.87 8.59
CA LEU A 216 3.46 20.26 8.51
C LEU A 216 3.83 20.93 7.18
N GLY A 217 4.87 20.44 6.49
CA GLY A 217 5.28 20.91 5.17
C GLY A 217 4.41 20.41 4.01
N GLY A 218 3.42 19.55 4.27
CA GLY A 218 2.47 19.05 3.28
C GLY A 218 2.99 17.92 2.38
N LEU A 219 2.18 17.55 1.37
CA LEU A 219 2.43 16.39 0.53
C LEU A 219 3.80 16.41 -0.17
N LYS A 220 4.19 17.53 -0.77
CA LYS A 220 5.48 17.64 -1.48
C LYS A 220 6.67 17.34 -0.58
N ARG A 221 6.63 17.75 0.71
CA ARG A 221 7.70 17.45 1.65
C ARG A 221 7.67 15.99 2.09
N VAL A 222 6.49 15.41 2.32
CA VAL A 222 6.34 13.98 2.60
C VAL A 222 6.89 13.18 1.42
N ALA A 223 6.48 13.50 0.19
CA ALA A 223 6.92 12.82 -1.02
C ALA A 223 8.44 12.93 -1.24
N ALA A 224 9.05 14.10 -1.00
CA ALA A 224 10.49 14.30 -1.11
C ALA A 224 11.31 13.48 -0.09
N VAL A 225 10.72 13.17 1.06
CA VAL A 225 11.35 12.30 2.05
C VAL A 225 11.15 10.83 1.67
N THR A 226 9.94 10.44 1.32
CA THR A 226 9.61 9.03 1.03
C THR A 226 10.28 8.52 -0.24
N GLU A 227 10.47 9.35 -1.27
CA GLU A 227 11.19 8.96 -2.50
C GLU A 227 12.65 8.53 -2.25
N LYS A 228 13.27 9.02 -1.17
CA LYS A 228 14.63 8.63 -0.76
C LYS A 228 14.60 7.52 0.27
N LEU A 229 13.70 7.63 1.24
CA LEU A 229 13.61 6.71 2.36
C LEU A 229 13.21 5.30 1.90
N VAL A 230 12.20 5.19 1.02
CA VAL A 230 11.63 3.89 0.63
C VAL A 230 12.63 3.01 -0.13
N PRO A 231 13.33 3.48 -1.17
CA PRO A 231 14.35 2.64 -1.83
C PRO A 231 15.49 2.24 -0.88
N ILE A 232 15.94 3.16 -0.02
CA ILE A 232 17.03 2.87 0.93
C ILE A 232 16.59 1.82 1.95
N MET A 233 15.40 1.98 2.56
CA MET A 233 14.92 1.05 3.57
C MET A 233 14.64 -0.35 2.98
N ALA A 234 14.05 -0.40 1.78
CA ALA A 234 13.77 -1.65 1.10
C ALA A 234 15.07 -2.38 0.74
N LEU A 235 16.05 -1.68 0.17
CA LEU A 235 17.35 -2.25 -0.17
C LEU A 235 18.08 -2.76 1.08
N PHE A 236 18.12 -1.95 2.14
CA PHE A 236 18.76 -2.32 3.41
C PHE A 236 18.17 -3.61 3.98
N TYR A 237 16.83 -3.70 4.04
CA TYR A 237 16.15 -4.87 4.57
C TYR A 237 16.32 -6.10 3.66
N ILE A 238 16.09 -5.94 2.36
CA ILE A 238 16.18 -7.04 1.39
C ILE A 238 17.60 -7.63 1.37
N VAL A 239 18.62 -6.80 1.35
CA VAL A 239 20.02 -7.28 1.37
C VAL A 239 20.29 -8.07 2.64
N GLY A 240 19.93 -7.55 3.81
CA GLY A 240 20.11 -8.29 5.08
C GLY A 240 19.35 -9.60 5.12
N ALA A 241 18.10 -9.60 4.66
CA ALA A 241 17.27 -10.81 4.61
C ALA A 241 17.79 -11.84 3.60
N VAL A 242 18.22 -11.40 2.40
CA VAL A 242 18.84 -12.29 1.39
C VAL A 242 20.10 -12.95 1.92
N VAL A 243 20.97 -12.22 2.61
CA VAL A 243 22.16 -12.81 3.24
C VAL A 243 21.78 -13.96 4.18
N ILE A 244 20.75 -13.77 5.01
CA ILE A 244 20.28 -14.82 5.93
C ILE A 244 19.75 -16.04 5.17
N VAL A 245 18.90 -15.81 4.16
CA VAL A 245 18.32 -16.89 3.35
C VAL A 245 19.41 -17.67 2.61
N VAL A 246 20.43 -16.98 2.10
CA VAL A 246 21.59 -17.64 1.44
C VAL A 246 22.41 -18.46 2.43
N LEU A 247 22.67 -17.94 3.63
CA LEU A 247 23.38 -18.68 4.68
C LEU A 247 22.63 -19.96 5.12
N HIS A 248 21.29 -19.96 4.98
CA HIS A 248 20.43 -21.09 5.33
C HIS A 248 19.77 -21.73 4.09
N ALA A 249 20.43 -21.64 2.92
CA ALA A 249 19.86 -22.08 1.63
C ALA A 249 19.42 -23.55 1.61
N GLY A 250 20.09 -24.41 2.38
CA GLY A 250 19.72 -25.83 2.53
C GLY A 250 18.29 -26.04 3.07
N ASN A 251 17.74 -25.07 3.80
CA ASN A 251 16.39 -25.14 4.37
C ASN A 251 15.29 -24.56 3.44
N ILE A 252 15.67 -23.91 2.32
CA ILE A 252 14.69 -23.30 1.39
C ILE A 252 13.70 -24.32 0.84
N PRO A 253 14.12 -25.53 0.36
CA PRO A 253 13.17 -26.50 -0.14
C PRO A 253 12.17 -26.99 0.92
N ALA A 254 12.63 -27.12 2.18
CA ALA A 254 11.77 -27.49 3.30
C ALA A 254 10.76 -26.37 3.62
N ALA A 255 11.19 -25.11 3.61
CA ALA A 255 10.32 -23.94 3.82
C ALA A 255 9.20 -23.87 2.76
N PHE A 256 9.52 -23.99 1.49
CA PHE A 256 8.49 -24.02 0.44
C PHE A 256 7.56 -25.22 0.58
N ARG A 257 8.09 -26.40 0.89
CA ARG A 257 7.27 -27.58 1.14
C ARG A 257 6.29 -27.35 2.29
N ALA A 258 6.75 -26.73 3.38
CA ALA A 258 5.91 -26.39 4.53
C ALA A 258 4.82 -25.38 4.16
N ILE A 259 5.15 -24.34 3.39
CA ILE A 259 4.18 -23.35 2.88
C ILE A 259 3.06 -24.04 2.07
N PHE A 260 3.43 -24.85 1.07
CA PHE A 260 2.43 -25.50 0.22
C PHE A 260 1.64 -26.59 0.96
N ARG A 261 2.28 -27.42 1.79
CA ARG A 261 1.60 -28.42 2.60
C ARG A 261 0.67 -27.77 3.62
N GLY A 262 1.16 -26.73 4.34
CA GLY A 262 0.38 -26.03 5.34
C GLY A 262 -0.87 -25.33 4.78
N ALA A 263 -0.80 -24.85 3.53
CA ALA A 263 -1.92 -24.20 2.86
C ALA A 263 -3.10 -25.14 2.60
N PHE A 264 -2.83 -26.43 2.35
CA PHE A 264 -3.81 -27.44 1.95
C PHE A 264 -3.83 -28.66 2.87
N ASN A 265 -3.20 -28.59 4.06
CA ASN A 265 -3.04 -29.75 4.93
C ASN A 265 -4.37 -30.25 5.48
N LEU A 266 -4.83 -31.34 4.87
CA LEU A 266 -6.00 -32.09 5.29
C LEU A 266 -5.73 -33.05 6.47
N GLN A 267 -4.46 -33.20 6.88
CA GLN A 267 -4.03 -34.19 7.89
C GLN A 267 -4.03 -33.67 9.34
N ALA A 268 -4.20 -32.38 9.57
CA ALA A 268 -4.22 -31.80 10.93
C ALA A 268 -5.49 -32.18 11.73
N ALA A 269 -6.24 -33.16 11.31
CA ALA A 269 -7.53 -33.47 11.87
C ALA A 269 -7.88 -34.93 11.89
N GLY A 270 -7.44 -35.64 12.86
CA GLY A 270 -8.23 -36.77 13.38
C GLY A 270 -9.56 -36.25 13.93
N GLY A 271 -10.64 -36.36 13.13
CA GLY A 271 -12.03 -36.12 13.57
C GLY A 271 -12.43 -34.63 13.73
N GLY A 272 -13.09 -34.07 12.74
CA GLY A 272 -13.87 -32.83 12.87
C GLY A 272 -13.12 -31.47 12.74
N THR A 273 -11.80 -31.46 12.70
CA THR A 273 -10.98 -30.23 12.68
C THR A 273 -10.33 -29.89 11.31
N LEU A 274 -10.64 -30.67 10.27
CA LEU A 274 -10.10 -30.50 8.92
C LEU A 274 -10.32 -29.09 8.34
N GLY A 275 -11.54 -28.57 8.49
CA GLY A 275 -11.85 -27.21 8.04
C GLY A 275 -11.19 -26.12 8.87
N TYR A 276 -10.83 -26.40 10.12
CA TYR A 276 -10.27 -25.39 11.02
C TYR A 276 -8.83 -24.99 10.63
N GLY A 277 -7.96 -25.96 10.33
CA GLY A 277 -6.55 -25.67 9.97
C GLY A 277 -6.42 -24.88 8.67
N ILE A 278 -7.13 -25.28 7.61
CA ILE A 278 -7.16 -24.51 6.34
C ILE A 278 -7.79 -23.14 6.56
N SER A 279 -8.88 -23.07 7.35
CA SER A 279 -9.56 -21.83 7.70
C SER A 279 -8.62 -20.86 8.44
N GLN A 280 -7.78 -21.35 9.35
CA GLN A 280 -6.80 -20.51 10.06
C GLN A 280 -5.71 -20.00 9.12
N SER A 281 -5.08 -20.85 8.32
CA SER A 281 -4.06 -20.44 7.35
C SER A 281 -4.62 -19.42 6.34
N LEU A 282 -5.81 -19.67 5.82
CA LEU A 282 -6.49 -18.76 4.89
C LEU A 282 -6.83 -17.44 5.58
N THR A 283 -7.44 -17.47 6.76
CA THR A 283 -7.86 -16.27 7.49
C THR A 283 -6.67 -15.38 7.84
N TRP A 284 -5.61 -15.97 8.41
CA TRP A 284 -4.43 -15.21 8.78
C TRP A 284 -3.62 -14.75 7.57
N GLY A 285 -3.55 -15.56 6.53
CA GLY A 285 -2.90 -15.17 5.27
C GLY A 285 -3.59 -13.99 4.60
N PHE A 286 -4.91 -14.04 4.46
CA PHE A 286 -5.68 -12.93 3.88
C PHE A 286 -5.65 -11.70 4.76
N LYS A 287 -5.90 -11.83 6.07
CA LYS A 287 -5.91 -10.72 7.02
C LYS A 287 -4.55 -10.00 7.03
N ARG A 288 -3.45 -10.74 7.15
CA ARG A 288 -2.12 -10.15 7.21
C ARG A 288 -1.61 -9.69 5.84
N GLY A 289 -2.02 -10.35 4.76
CA GLY A 289 -1.78 -9.88 3.39
C GLY A 289 -2.44 -8.54 3.13
N ALA A 290 -3.74 -8.43 3.37
CA ALA A 290 -4.48 -7.18 3.20
C ALA A 290 -4.00 -6.06 4.13
N PHE A 291 -3.60 -6.41 5.35
CA PHE A 291 -3.01 -5.46 6.30
C PHE A 291 -1.66 -4.92 5.82
N SER A 292 -0.84 -5.75 5.17
CA SER A 292 0.47 -5.33 4.65
C SER A 292 0.33 -4.45 3.42
N ASN A 293 -0.36 -4.94 2.39
CA ASN A 293 -0.38 -4.29 1.08
C ASN A 293 -1.55 -3.32 0.84
N GLU A 294 -2.47 -3.21 1.79
CA GLU A 294 -3.63 -2.30 1.80
C GLU A 294 -4.58 -2.45 0.58
N ALA A 295 -4.43 -3.49 -0.25
CA ALA A 295 -5.32 -3.71 -1.39
C ALA A 295 -6.77 -3.94 -0.94
N GLY A 296 -7.68 -3.14 -1.46
CA GLY A 296 -9.09 -3.17 -1.07
C GLY A 296 -9.46 -2.25 0.09
N LEU A 297 -8.48 -1.63 0.75
CA LEU A 297 -8.73 -0.64 1.81
C LEU A 297 -9.07 0.74 1.26
N GLY A 298 -8.62 1.07 0.03
CA GLY A 298 -8.84 2.38 -0.57
C GLY A 298 -7.99 3.50 0.03
N SER A 299 -6.92 3.17 0.74
CA SER A 299 -6.00 4.11 1.40
C SER A 299 -4.95 4.68 0.44
N ALA A 300 -4.17 3.82 -0.22
CA ALA A 300 -3.08 4.20 -1.11
C ALA A 300 -3.55 5.06 -2.30
N VAL A 301 -4.77 4.87 -2.75
CA VAL A 301 -5.35 5.65 -3.85
C VAL A 301 -5.39 7.15 -3.58
N MET A 302 -5.41 7.58 -2.31
CA MET A 302 -5.40 9.01 -1.96
C MET A 302 -4.09 9.70 -2.34
N VAL A 303 -2.95 9.03 -2.25
CA VAL A 303 -1.68 9.58 -2.72
C VAL A 303 -1.50 9.32 -4.21
N ASN A 304 -1.92 8.17 -4.70
CA ASN A 304 -1.83 7.81 -6.12
C ASN A 304 -2.64 8.77 -7.00
N SER A 305 -3.75 9.31 -6.50
CA SER A 305 -4.52 10.35 -7.20
C SER A 305 -3.81 11.72 -7.30
N SER A 306 -2.75 11.95 -6.51
CA SER A 306 -1.98 13.20 -6.51
C SER A 306 -0.79 13.16 -7.48
N ALA A 307 -0.59 12.05 -8.19
CA ALA A 307 0.49 11.88 -9.16
C ALA A 307 0.27 12.76 -10.40
N ASN A 308 1.38 13.28 -10.95
CA ASN A 308 1.39 13.92 -12.27
C ASN A 308 1.29 12.84 -13.36
N VAL A 309 0.06 12.50 -13.71
CA VAL A 309 -0.27 11.47 -14.70
C VAL A 309 -1.59 11.81 -15.36
N LYS A 310 -1.63 11.76 -16.70
CA LYS A 310 -2.87 11.92 -17.48
C LYS A 310 -3.66 10.60 -17.57
N GLU A 311 -2.96 9.48 -17.76
CA GLU A 311 -3.54 8.16 -17.99
C GLU A 311 -3.91 7.43 -16.68
N PRO A 312 -5.19 7.17 -16.37
CA PRO A 312 -5.57 6.44 -15.15
C PRO A 312 -4.97 5.04 -15.08
N VAL A 313 -4.84 4.34 -16.22
CA VAL A 313 -4.28 2.98 -16.28
C VAL A 313 -2.79 2.98 -15.92
N GLN A 314 -2.07 4.06 -16.24
CA GLN A 314 -0.66 4.19 -15.85
C GLN A 314 -0.52 4.15 -14.32
N GLN A 315 -1.37 4.88 -13.60
CA GLN A 315 -1.37 4.83 -12.14
C GLN A 315 -1.94 3.51 -11.61
N GLY A 316 -2.86 2.88 -12.33
CA GLY A 316 -3.31 1.51 -12.04
C GLY A 316 -2.16 0.50 -12.08
N MET A 317 -1.26 0.59 -13.07
CA MET A 317 -0.09 -0.28 -13.16
C MET A 317 0.88 -0.09 -11.99
N TRP A 318 1.03 1.13 -11.45
CA TRP A 318 1.78 1.36 -10.21
C TRP A 318 1.16 0.62 -9.04
N GLY A 319 -0.17 0.59 -8.90
CA GLY A 319 -0.85 -0.21 -7.87
C GLY A 319 -0.57 -1.71 -7.97
N VAL A 320 -0.46 -2.26 -9.20
CA VAL A 320 -0.01 -3.65 -9.40
C VAL A 320 1.42 -3.85 -8.87
N PHE A 321 2.33 -2.94 -9.22
CA PHE A 321 3.73 -3.00 -8.77
C PHE A 321 3.85 -2.84 -7.24
N GLU A 322 3.09 -1.94 -6.63
CA GLU A 322 3.08 -1.73 -5.17
C GLU A 322 2.76 -3.02 -4.42
N ILE A 323 1.68 -3.72 -4.80
CA ILE A 323 1.29 -4.99 -4.19
C ILE A 323 2.33 -6.09 -4.43
N PHE A 324 2.91 -6.13 -5.65
CA PHE A 324 3.98 -7.06 -5.98
C PHE A 324 5.21 -6.84 -5.08
N ALA A 325 5.68 -5.61 -4.97
CA ALA A 325 6.86 -5.26 -4.17
C ALA A 325 6.63 -5.54 -2.68
N ASP A 326 5.48 -5.13 -2.14
CA ASP A 326 5.13 -5.29 -0.74
C ASP A 326 5.05 -6.77 -0.35
N THR A 327 4.18 -7.53 -0.99
CA THR A 327 3.82 -8.86 -0.50
C THR A 327 4.60 -9.97 -1.19
N ILE A 328 4.69 -9.96 -2.54
CA ILE A 328 5.39 -11.03 -3.25
C ILE A 328 6.89 -10.97 -2.99
N VAL A 329 7.47 -9.77 -2.86
CA VAL A 329 8.91 -9.63 -2.59
C VAL A 329 9.18 -9.55 -1.09
N VAL A 330 8.75 -8.47 -0.40
CA VAL A 330 9.20 -8.20 0.97
C VAL A 330 8.63 -9.18 1.99
N CYS A 331 7.31 -9.49 1.94
CA CYS A 331 6.75 -10.47 2.87
C CYS A 331 7.28 -11.89 2.64
N THR A 332 7.53 -12.28 1.38
CA THR A 332 8.10 -13.61 1.07
C THR A 332 9.52 -13.76 1.62
N ILE A 333 10.35 -12.74 1.45
CA ILE A 333 11.72 -12.76 1.98
C ILE A 333 11.71 -12.85 3.51
N THR A 334 10.82 -12.10 4.19
CA THR A 334 10.63 -12.19 5.65
C THR A 334 10.19 -13.59 6.08
N ALA A 335 9.23 -14.18 5.37
CA ALA A 335 8.77 -15.53 5.66
C ALA A 335 9.90 -16.57 5.49
N LEU A 336 10.71 -16.45 4.44
CA LEU A 336 11.86 -17.33 4.25
C LEU A 336 12.89 -17.17 5.36
N VAL A 337 13.19 -15.94 5.81
CA VAL A 337 14.08 -15.73 6.96
C VAL A 337 13.56 -16.48 8.19
N ILE A 338 12.26 -16.34 8.52
CA ILE A 338 11.68 -17.01 9.69
C ILE A 338 11.73 -18.53 9.55
N LEU A 339 11.33 -19.07 8.39
CA LEU A 339 11.19 -20.51 8.18
C LEU A 339 12.53 -21.22 7.98
N THR A 340 13.59 -20.53 7.55
CA THR A 340 14.89 -21.19 7.27
C THR A 340 15.84 -21.14 8.46
N THR A 341 15.68 -20.22 9.43
CA THR A 341 16.62 -19.99 10.52
C THR A 341 16.38 -20.88 11.75
N GLY A 342 15.32 -21.69 11.76
CA GLY A 342 15.04 -22.60 12.87
C GLY A 342 14.54 -21.92 14.15
N VAL A 343 13.91 -20.74 14.05
CA VAL A 343 13.24 -20.06 15.19
C VAL A 343 11.81 -20.55 15.39
N VAL A 344 11.25 -21.22 14.38
CA VAL A 344 9.96 -21.89 14.42
C VAL A 344 10.10 -23.34 13.98
N ASP A 345 9.22 -24.19 14.47
CA ASP A 345 9.01 -25.51 13.88
C ASP A 345 8.49 -25.34 12.46
N ILE A 346 9.23 -25.88 11.50
CA ILE A 346 8.98 -25.60 10.07
C ILE A 346 7.68 -26.20 9.56
N GLU A 347 7.13 -27.23 10.22
CA GLU A 347 5.88 -27.89 9.79
C GLU A 347 4.66 -27.22 10.40
N SER A 348 4.69 -26.88 11.67
CA SER A 348 3.56 -26.29 12.40
C SER A 348 3.56 -24.75 12.43
N GLY A 349 4.72 -24.12 12.23
CA GLY A 349 4.92 -22.68 12.48
C GLY A 349 4.96 -22.33 13.98
N SER A 350 4.92 -23.32 14.85
CA SER A 350 4.98 -23.10 16.29
C SER A 350 6.34 -22.54 16.70
N VAL A 351 6.33 -21.54 17.57
CA VAL A 351 7.55 -20.93 18.10
C VAL A 351 8.30 -21.93 18.96
N LEU A 352 9.59 -22.08 18.74
CA LEU A 352 10.41 -23.00 19.52
C LEU A 352 10.64 -22.47 20.93
N ALA A 353 10.91 -23.38 21.87
CA ALA A 353 11.10 -23.04 23.28
C ALA A 353 12.20 -21.98 23.47
N GLY A 354 11.89 -20.94 24.23
CA GLY A 354 12.81 -19.83 24.53
C GLY A 354 12.74 -18.64 23.54
N VAL A 355 11.95 -18.76 22.48
CA VAL A 355 11.68 -17.66 21.52
C VAL A 355 10.41 -16.92 21.95
N GLN A 356 10.45 -15.59 21.96
CA GLN A 356 9.27 -14.76 22.26
C GLN A 356 8.59 -14.34 20.95
N ASP A 357 7.26 -14.45 20.88
CA ASP A 357 6.47 -14.15 19.68
C ASP A 357 6.71 -12.73 19.12
N ASN A 358 6.79 -11.75 20.00
CA ASN A 358 7.03 -10.35 19.63
C ASN A 358 8.47 -10.05 19.18
N ALA A 359 9.43 -10.95 19.51
CA ALA A 359 10.84 -10.83 19.12
C ALA A 359 11.25 -11.82 18.03
N LEU A 360 10.30 -12.60 17.49
CA LEU A 360 10.55 -13.72 16.57
C LEU A 360 11.45 -13.34 15.40
N VAL A 361 11.15 -12.23 14.70
CA VAL A 361 11.96 -11.79 13.55
C VAL A 361 13.34 -11.35 14.00
N GLY A 362 13.46 -10.64 15.12
CA GLY A 362 14.76 -10.26 15.71
C GLY A 362 15.62 -11.47 16.03
N GLN A 363 15.03 -12.54 16.53
CA GLN A 363 15.74 -13.79 16.83
C GLN A 363 16.12 -14.55 15.57
N ALA A 364 15.29 -14.54 14.52
CA ALA A 364 15.64 -15.08 13.20
C ALA A 364 16.88 -14.37 12.62
N PHE A 365 16.95 -13.06 12.75
CA PHE A 365 18.13 -12.29 12.35
C PHE A 365 19.33 -12.52 13.29
N THR A 366 19.12 -12.84 14.56
CA THR A 366 20.18 -13.20 15.49
C THR A 366 20.86 -14.50 15.11
N ALA A 367 20.14 -15.45 14.54
CA ALA A 367 20.71 -16.71 14.06
C ALA A 367 21.84 -16.53 13.02
N ALA A 368 21.78 -15.45 12.22
CA ALA A 368 22.79 -15.14 11.22
C ALA A 368 23.76 -14.01 11.64
N PHE A 369 23.24 -12.98 12.32
CA PHE A 369 24.00 -11.76 12.64
C PHE A 369 24.40 -11.67 14.13
N GLY A 370 24.15 -12.72 14.91
CA GLY A 370 24.46 -12.71 16.34
C GLY A 370 23.84 -11.52 17.07
N SER A 371 24.60 -10.88 17.95
CA SER A 371 24.13 -9.73 18.75
C SER A 371 23.73 -8.50 17.92
N PHE A 372 24.04 -8.45 16.63
CA PHE A 372 23.61 -7.37 15.72
C PHE A 372 22.19 -7.58 15.19
N GLY A 373 21.65 -8.82 15.22
CA GLY A 373 20.30 -9.12 14.71
C GLY A 373 19.18 -8.23 15.26
N PRO A 374 19.02 -8.09 16.59
CA PRO A 374 18.02 -7.20 17.18
C PRO A 374 18.20 -5.73 16.80
N LYS A 375 19.45 -5.26 16.65
CA LYS A 375 19.77 -3.89 16.22
C LYS A 375 19.39 -3.67 14.77
N PHE A 376 19.67 -4.64 13.90
CA PHE A 376 19.27 -4.61 12.50
C PHE A 376 17.73 -4.48 12.35
N ILE A 377 16.98 -5.29 13.10
CA ILE A 377 15.51 -5.23 13.07
C ILE A 377 14.98 -3.92 13.67
N ALA A 378 15.58 -3.41 14.76
CA ALA A 378 15.18 -2.12 15.32
C ALA A 378 15.37 -0.97 14.33
N ILE A 379 16.48 -0.96 13.58
CA ILE A 379 16.75 0.02 12.51
C ILE A 379 15.79 -0.18 11.33
N SER A 380 15.56 -1.43 10.91
CA SER A 380 14.60 -1.74 9.83
C SER A 380 13.18 -1.29 10.18
N LEU A 381 12.71 -1.58 11.39
CA LEU A 381 11.42 -1.14 11.88
C LEU A 381 11.34 0.37 12.07
N LEU A 382 12.44 1.03 12.46
CA LEU A 382 12.50 2.49 12.49
C LEU A 382 12.19 3.06 11.10
N PHE A 383 12.80 2.55 10.05
CA PHE A 383 12.56 3.02 8.69
C PHE A 383 11.16 2.63 8.18
N PHE A 384 10.78 1.36 8.27
CA PHE A 384 9.52 0.83 7.74
C PHE A 384 8.30 1.44 8.46
N ALA A 385 8.26 1.35 9.77
CA ALA A 385 7.14 1.86 10.54
C ALA A 385 7.07 3.40 10.48
N TYR A 386 8.21 4.09 10.44
CA TYR A 386 8.21 5.55 10.34
C TYR A 386 7.76 6.03 8.95
N SER A 387 8.16 5.35 7.88
CA SER A 387 7.62 5.65 6.54
C SER A 387 6.10 5.50 6.49
N THR A 388 5.55 4.48 7.18
CA THR A 388 4.09 4.28 7.29
C THR A 388 3.41 5.46 7.98
N VAL A 389 4.01 6.00 9.04
CA VAL A 389 3.50 7.23 9.70
C VAL A 389 3.41 8.39 8.70
N LEU A 390 4.43 8.55 7.85
CA LEU A 390 4.45 9.61 6.83
C LEU A 390 3.35 9.40 5.77
N GLY A 391 3.21 8.20 5.22
CA GLY A 391 2.18 7.87 4.23
C GLY A 391 0.77 8.09 4.77
N TRP A 392 0.48 7.52 5.95
CA TRP A 392 -0.83 7.63 6.60
C TRP A 392 -1.18 9.04 7.05
N SER A 393 -0.19 9.89 7.34
CA SER A 393 -0.44 11.31 7.62
C SER A 393 -1.12 12.02 6.45
N HIS A 394 -0.78 11.61 5.21
CA HIS A 394 -1.41 12.14 4.01
C HIS A 394 -2.82 11.56 3.81
N TYR A 395 -3.02 10.26 4.03
CA TYR A 395 -4.34 9.64 3.91
C TYR A 395 -5.36 10.29 4.84
N GLY A 396 -5.03 10.43 6.12
CA GLY A 396 -5.89 11.12 7.07
C GLY A 396 -6.08 12.60 6.73
N THR A 397 -5.06 13.28 6.19
CA THR A 397 -5.19 14.68 5.71
C THR A 397 -6.24 14.78 4.61
N LYS A 398 -6.24 13.86 3.61
CA LYS A 398 -7.21 13.87 2.51
C LYS A 398 -8.62 13.50 2.98
N ALA A 399 -8.75 12.58 3.93
CA ALA A 399 -10.03 12.25 4.54
C ALA A 399 -10.63 13.43 5.33
N VAL A 400 -9.81 14.16 6.09
CA VAL A 400 -10.21 15.38 6.80
C VAL A 400 -10.54 16.51 5.82
N GLU A 401 -9.75 16.67 4.74
CA GLU A 401 -10.03 17.64 3.68
C GLU A 401 -11.42 17.41 3.07
N TYR A 402 -11.77 16.15 2.80
CA TYR A 402 -13.09 15.80 2.26
C TYR A 402 -14.25 16.18 3.18
N LEU A 403 -14.12 15.95 4.50
CA LEU A 403 -15.19 16.20 5.48
C LEU A 403 -15.26 17.65 5.95
N PHE A 404 -14.11 18.28 6.19
CA PHE A 404 -14.00 19.56 6.91
C PHE A 404 -13.28 20.66 6.10
N GLY A 405 -12.90 20.35 4.86
CA GLY A 405 -12.17 21.28 4.00
C GLY A 405 -10.73 21.54 4.47
N GLN A 406 -10.07 22.48 3.81
CA GLN A 406 -8.65 22.79 4.03
C GLN A 406 -8.33 23.31 5.46
N LYS A 407 -9.27 23.98 6.12
CA LYS A 407 -9.05 24.46 7.49
C LYS A 407 -8.91 23.31 8.50
N GLY A 408 -9.68 22.24 8.32
CA GLY A 408 -9.62 21.05 9.17
C GLY A 408 -8.28 20.33 9.10
N THR A 409 -7.61 20.36 7.95
CA THR A 409 -6.34 19.66 7.75
C THR A 409 -5.21 20.17 8.66
N ARG A 410 -5.21 21.47 9.00
CA ARG A 410 -4.20 22.03 9.92
C ARG A 410 -4.34 21.47 11.32
N VAL A 411 -5.58 21.44 11.82
CA VAL A 411 -5.88 20.91 13.16
C VAL A 411 -5.53 19.42 13.22
N TYR A 412 -5.95 18.67 12.21
CA TYR A 412 -5.62 17.24 12.10
C TYR A 412 -4.10 16.99 12.17
N LYS A 413 -3.30 17.71 11.37
CA LYS A 413 -1.83 17.53 11.34
C LYS A 413 -1.17 17.79 12.70
N VAL A 414 -1.62 18.81 13.43
CA VAL A 414 -1.11 19.11 14.78
C VAL A 414 -1.43 17.98 15.75
N ILE A 415 -2.69 17.51 15.75
CA ILE A 415 -3.10 16.37 16.59
C ILE A 415 -2.31 15.12 16.20
N PHE A 416 -2.19 14.83 14.89
CA PHE A 416 -1.46 13.68 14.38
C PHE A 416 -0.01 13.63 14.86
N VAL A 417 0.68 14.79 14.85
CA VAL A 417 2.05 14.94 15.36
C VAL A 417 2.09 14.69 16.89
N GLY A 418 1.13 15.21 17.64
CA GLY A 418 1.04 14.98 19.09
C GLY A 418 0.83 13.49 19.45
N MET A 419 0.04 12.78 18.64
CA MET A 419 -0.23 11.35 18.84
C MET A 419 1.00 10.46 18.68
N VAL A 420 2.08 10.94 18.07
CA VAL A 420 3.37 10.22 18.00
C VAL A 420 3.93 9.95 19.41
N VAL A 421 3.93 10.94 20.31
CA VAL A 421 4.40 10.75 21.69
C VAL A 421 3.47 9.82 22.47
N VAL A 422 2.17 9.98 22.26
CA VAL A 422 1.15 9.11 22.88
C VAL A 422 1.40 7.65 22.44
N GLY A 423 1.59 7.39 21.16
CA GLY A 423 1.86 6.07 20.60
C GLY A 423 3.14 5.44 21.18
N ALA A 424 4.21 6.23 21.36
CA ALA A 424 5.46 5.73 21.94
C ALA A 424 5.30 5.26 23.40
N THR A 425 4.45 5.91 24.19
CA THR A 425 4.38 5.71 25.65
C THR A 425 3.20 4.87 26.12
N MET A 426 2.17 4.67 25.29
CA MET A 426 0.97 3.92 25.64
C MET A 426 1.14 2.40 25.55
N LYS A 427 0.42 1.68 26.41
CA LYS A 427 0.10 0.25 26.21
C LYS A 427 -1.08 0.15 25.27
N LEU A 428 -0.86 -0.32 24.04
CA LEU A 428 -1.81 -0.19 22.94
C LEU A 428 -3.00 -1.17 22.95
N GLY A 429 -3.09 -2.18 23.77
CA GLY A 429 -4.18 -3.15 23.86
C GLY A 429 -5.45 -2.81 23.04
N LEU A 430 -6.47 -2.26 23.72
CA LEU A 430 -7.74 -1.89 23.08
C LEU A 430 -7.58 -0.87 21.93
N ALA A 431 -6.61 0.05 22.00
CA ALA A 431 -6.40 1.02 20.95
C ALA A 431 -5.91 0.37 19.65
N TRP A 432 -5.10 -0.69 19.75
CA TRP A 432 -4.71 -1.51 18.61
C TRP A 432 -5.91 -2.21 17.97
N ASP A 433 -6.72 -2.88 18.81
CA ASP A 433 -7.88 -3.64 18.34
C ASP A 433 -8.92 -2.74 17.66
N LEU A 434 -9.17 -1.54 18.20
CA LEU A 434 -10.04 -0.54 17.60
C LEU A 434 -9.50 -0.06 16.25
N SER A 435 -8.19 0.19 16.19
CA SER A 435 -7.53 0.68 14.97
C SER A 435 -7.57 -0.36 13.85
N ASP A 436 -7.36 -1.64 14.18
CA ASP A 436 -7.48 -2.76 13.23
C ASP A 436 -8.92 -2.88 12.70
N THR A 437 -9.90 -2.66 13.57
CA THR A 437 -11.32 -2.67 13.17
C THR A 437 -11.66 -1.50 12.24
N PHE A 438 -11.23 -0.27 12.54
CA PHE A 438 -11.48 0.88 11.67
C PHE A 438 -10.78 0.75 10.32
N ASN A 439 -9.55 0.23 10.32
CA ASN A 439 -8.83 -0.08 9.09
C ASN A 439 -9.61 -1.07 8.21
N GLY A 440 -10.11 -2.13 8.79
CA GLY A 440 -10.94 -3.09 8.07
C GLY A 440 -12.31 -2.54 7.65
N LEU A 441 -12.93 -1.64 8.43
CA LEU A 441 -14.18 -1.00 8.06
C LEU A 441 -14.08 -0.09 6.83
N MET A 442 -12.90 0.48 6.54
CA MET A 442 -12.67 1.24 5.28
C MET A 442 -12.90 0.37 4.05
N MET A 443 -12.58 -0.91 4.13
CA MET A 443 -12.67 -1.88 3.04
C MET A 443 -14.10 -1.98 2.48
N ILE A 444 -15.11 -1.98 3.33
CA ILE A 444 -16.50 -2.23 2.92
C ILE A 444 -17.00 -1.17 1.93
N PRO A 445 -17.02 0.14 2.24
CA PRO A 445 -17.47 1.15 1.29
C PRO A 445 -16.60 1.19 0.04
N ASN A 446 -15.29 0.98 0.18
CA ASN A 446 -14.37 0.99 -0.94
C ASN A 446 -14.65 -0.15 -1.94
N LEU A 447 -14.72 -1.39 -1.48
CA LEU A 447 -14.96 -2.54 -2.36
C LEU A 447 -16.36 -2.50 -3.01
N LEU A 448 -17.37 -1.99 -2.30
CA LEU A 448 -18.70 -1.76 -2.90
C LEU A 448 -18.62 -0.78 -4.08
N ALA A 449 -17.82 0.29 -3.96
CA ALA A 449 -17.61 1.23 -5.06
C ALA A 449 -16.84 0.58 -6.22
N VAL A 450 -15.75 -0.14 -5.95
CA VAL A 450 -14.94 -0.83 -6.97
C VAL A 450 -15.81 -1.83 -7.75
N LEU A 451 -16.62 -2.63 -7.07
CA LEU A 451 -17.55 -3.57 -7.71
C LEU A 451 -18.59 -2.84 -8.55
N ALA A 452 -19.21 -1.80 -7.99
CA ALA A 452 -20.24 -1.03 -8.69
C ALA A 452 -19.69 -0.29 -9.92
N LEU A 453 -18.43 0.15 -9.88
CA LEU A 453 -17.75 0.87 -10.95
C LEU A 453 -16.84 -0.03 -11.80
N SER A 454 -16.90 -1.34 -11.62
CA SER A 454 -16.08 -2.30 -12.38
C SER A 454 -16.21 -2.16 -13.89
N GLY A 455 -17.40 -1.81 -14.40
CA GLY A 455 -17.63 -1.50 -15.80
C GLY A 455 -16.82 -0.30 -16.30
N THR A 456 -16.75 0.77 -15.49
CA THR A 456 -15.96 1.97 -15.79
C THR A 456 -14.46 1.64 -15.86
N VAL A 457 -13.94 0.88 -14.89
CA VAL A 457 -12.54 0.42 -14.91
C VAL A 457 -12.23 -0.36 -16.19
N VAL A 458 -13.11 -1.30 -16.57
CA VAL A 458 -12.94 -2.10 -17.79
C VAL A 458 -12.94 -1.21 -19.05
N GLN A 459 -13.83 -0.23 -19.14
CA GLN A 459 -13.91 0.69 -20.28
C GLN A 459 -12.64 1.53 -20.40
N ILE A 460 -12.14 2.12 -19.29
CA ILE A 460 -10.91 2.90 -19.25
C ILE A 460 -9.70 2.02 -19.63
N THR A 461 -9.62 0.81 -19.06
CA THR A 461 -8.54 -0.14 -19.37
C THR A 461 -8.55 -0.54 -20.84
N LYS A 462 -9.72 -0.83 -21.40
CA LYS A 462 -9.87 -1.17 -22.83
C LYS A 462 -9.50 0.01 -23.71
N ASN A 463 -9.97 1.22 -23.41
CA ASN A 463 -9.62 2.44 -24.12
C ASN A 463 -8.10 2.66 -24.15
N TYR A 464 -7.44 2.52 -23.00
CA TYR A 464 -5.98 2.62 -22.90
C TYR A 464 -5.27 1.58 -23.79
N LEU A 465 -5.67 0.30 -23.70
CA LEU A 465 -5.07 -0.77 -24.49
C LEU A 465 -5.31 -0.58 -25.99
N ASP A 466 -6.50 -0.14 -26.38
CA ASP A 466 -6.84 0.12 -27.77
C ASP A 466 -5.96 1.24 -28.35
N ARG A 467 -5.70 2.32 -27.61
CA ARG A 467 -4.82 3.43 -28.03
C ARG A 467 -3.34 3.08 -27.97
N LYS A 468 -2.86 2.65 -26.81
CA LYS A 468 -1.41 2.52 -26.53
C LYS A 468 -0.79 1.20 -26.97
N VAL A 469 -1.60 0.15 -27.16
CA VAL A 469 -1.10 -1.18 -27.54
C VAL A 469 -1.57 -1.56 -28.95
N ASN A 470 -2.83 -1.27 -29.27
CA ASN A 470 -3.41 -1.65 -30.56
C ASN A 470 -3.34 -0.53 -31.61
N GLY A 471 -2.84 0.67 -31.27
CA GLY A 471 -2.64 1.80 -32.18
C GLY A 471 -3.93 2.41 -32.76
N LYS A 472 -5.07 2.25 -32.05
CA LYS A 472 -6.34 2.83 -32.51
C LYS A 472 -6.38 4.32 -32.20
N ASP A 473 -6.81 5.10 -33.16
CA ASP A 473 -7.08 6.53 -33.00
C ASP A 473 -8.51 6.73 -32.46
N ILE A 474 -8.62 6.76 -31.13
CA ILE A 474 -9.86 6.99 -30.40
C ILE A 474 -9.62 7.99 -29.26
N PRO A 475 -10.62 8.81 -28.87
CA PRO A 475 -10.47 9.77 -27.79
C PRO A 475 -10.07 9.10 -26.47
N PRO A 476 -9.16 9.71 -25.67
CA PRO A 476 -8.75 9.18 -24.38
C PRO A 476 -9.85 9.31 -23.33
N MET A 477 -9.76 8.47 -22.30
CA MET A 477 -10.60 8.53 -21.09
C MET A 477 -9.73 8.87 -19.87
N TRP A 478 -9.40 10.15 -19.71
CA TRP A 478 -8.50 10.62 -18.65
C TRP A 478 -9.24 11.10 -17.41
N SER A 479 -10.37 11.77 -17.58
CA SER A 479 -11.19 12.28 -16.48
C SER A 479 -12.68 12.14 -16.76
N VAL A 480 -13.48 11.95 -15.71
CA VAL A 480 -14.95 12.02 -15.78
C VAL A 480 -15.43 13.46 -15.93
N PHE A 481 -14.65 14.44 -15.49
CA PHE A 481 -14.99 15.85 -15.55
C PHE A 481 -14.55 16.45 -16.88
N ALA A 482 -15.51 16.96 -17.67
CA ALA A 482 -15.25 17.47 -19.01
C ALA A 482 -14.24 18.64 -19.03
N GLU A 483 -14.18 19.43 -17.97
CA GLU A 483 -13.20 20.52 -17.83
C GLU A 483 -11.77 20.00 -17.76
N TYR A 484 -11.50 18.98 -16.95
CA TYR A 484 -10.17 18.38 -16.83
C TYR A 484 -9.82 17.53 -18.05
N GLN A 485 -10.79 16.80 -18.61
CA GLN A 485 -10.61 16.04 -19.85
C GLN A 485 -10.12 16.95 -20.98
N LYS A 486 -10.82 18.08 -21.22
CA LYS A 486 -10.45 19.05 -22.25
C LYS A 486 -9.12 19.75 -21.99
N ALA A 487 -8.84 20.09 -20.72
CA ALA A 487 -7.57 20.72 -20.35
C ALA A 487 -6.39 19.78 -20.61
N GLU A 488 -6.50 18.52 -20.21
CA GLU A 488 -5.45 17.51 -20.44
C GLU A 488 -5.30 17.15 -21.94
N GLU A 489 -6.40 17.16 -22.71
CA GLU A 489 -6.35 17.00 -24.19
C GLU A 489 -5.63 18.17 -24.88
N ALA A 490 -5.90 19.41 -24.46
CA ALA A 490 -5.25 20.59 -25.01
C ALA A 490 -3.75 20.61 -24.70
N GLU A 491 -3.38 20.32 -23.45
CA GLU A 491 -1.97 20.20 -23.03
C GLU A 491 -1.24 19.09 -23.79
N ALA A 492 -1.86 17.94 -23.99
CA ALA A 492 -1.26 16.85 -24.76
C ALA A 492 -1.09 17.19 -26.26
N ALA A 493 -2.00 17.99 -26.83
CA ALA A 493 -1.87 18.48 -28.19
C ALA A 493 -0.71 19.46 -28.33
N GLU A 494 -0.56 20.38 -27.38
CA GLU A 494 0.55 21.35 -27.33
C GLU A 494 1.92 20.65 -27.16
N GLU A 495 2.02 19.67 -26.24
CA GLU A 495 3.22 18.83 -26.07
C GLU A 495 3.60 18.09 -27.37
N ALA A 496 2.59 17.56 -28.08
CA ALA A 496 2.82 16.85 -29.36
C ALA A 496 3.27 17.80 -30.48
N GLU A 497 2.77 19.05 -30.50
CA GLU A 497 3.20 20.07 -31.46
C GLU A 497 4.65 20.50 -31.17
N GLN A 498 4.98 20.81 -29.92
CA GLN A 498 6.34 21.16 -29.51
C GLN A 498 7.35 20.03 -29.80
N ALA A 499 6.95 18.76 -29.60
CA ALA A 499 7.80 17.63 -29.94
C ALA A 499 8.07 17.52 -31.45
N ARG A 500 7.05 17.76 -32.30
CA ARG A 500 7.21 17.77 -33.76
C ARG A 500 8.11 18.93 -34.24
N GLU A 501 7.94 20.10 -33.66
CA GLU A 501 8.81 21.25 -33.96
C GLU A 501 10.26 20.99 -33.58
N ALA A 502 10.50 20.40 -32.41
CA ALA A 502 11.84 20.03 -31.96
C ALA A 502 12.49 18.96 -32.86
N GLU A 503 11.71 18.00 -33.31
CA GLU A 503 12.15 16.95 -34.24
C GLU A 503 12.50 17.53 -35.61
N ALA A 504 11.66 18.44 -36.14
CA ALA A 504 11.90 19.14 -37.39
C ALA A 504 13.15 20.03 -37.34
N LEU A 505 13.38 20.73 -36.22
CA LEU A 505 14.58 21.53 -35.98
C LEU A 505 15.85 20.66 -35.93
N ALA A 506 15.79 19.52 -35.25
CA ALA A 506 16.90 18.57 -35.18
C ALA A 506 17.24 17.98 -36.56
N GLU A 507 16.24 17.67 -37.40
CA GLU A 507 16.46 17.24 -38.77
C GLU A 507 17.12 18.34 -39.66
N LEU A 508 16.69 19.59 -39.49
CA LEU A 508 17.29 20.73 -40.19
C LEU A 508 18.75 20.97 -39.79
N GLU A 509 19.09 20.83 -38.52
CA GLU A 509 20.47 20.92 -38.03
C GLU A 509 21.37 19.81 -38.59
N ILE A 510 20.85 18.58 -38.70
CA ILE A 510 21.57 17.45 -39.33
C ILE A 510 21.82 17.71 -40.80
N LEU A 511 20.81 18.19 -41.53
CA LEU A 511 20.92 18.53 -42.95
C LEU A 511 21.82 19.75 -43.22
N GLY A 512 21.75 20.78 -42.36
CA GLY A 512 22.60 21.97 -42.46
C GLY A 512 24.07 21.69 -42.12
N GLY A 513 24.32 20.76 -41.17
CA GLY A 513 25.68 20.31 -40.80
C GLY A 513 26.40 19.51 -41.88
N HIS A 514 25.68 18.89 -42.82
CA HIS A 514 26.26 18.20 -43.99
C HIS A 514 26.62 19.18 -45.11
N ALA A 515 25.95 20.36 -45.21
CA ALA A 515 26.21 21.35 -46.25
C ALA A 515 27.44 22.26 -45.96
N VAL A 516 28.03 22.17 -44.78
CA VAL A 516 29.22 23.00 -44.39
C VAL A 516 30.53 22.19 -44.51
N ASN A 517 30.45 20.88 -44.79
CA ASN A 517 31.62 19.98 -44.92
C ASN A 517 31.88 19.51 -46.37
N GLU A 518 31.22 20.09 -47.38
CA GLU A 518 31.58 19.99 -48.78
C GLU A 518 32.20 21.36 -49.24
#